data_c736bee2ce693ec0c483233d61764873
#
_entry.id   c736bee2ce693ec0c483233d61764873
#
_cell.length_a   1.000
_cell.length_b   1.000
_cell.length_c   1.000
_cell.angle_alpha   90.00
_cell.angle_beta   90.00
_cell.angle_gamma   90.00
#
_symmetry.space_group_name_H-M   'P 1'
#
loop_
_entity.id
_entity.type
_entity.pdbx_description
1 polymer ?
#
loop_
_entity_poly.entity_id
_entity_poly.type
_entity_poly.pdbx_seq_one_letter_code
_entity_poly.pdbx_strand_id
1 'polypeptide(L)'
;LTILDALPYDRERTSMKEFPMCPDCAKEYYDPETRRYDAQPVCCNDCGPEVYLIGREERGREAITYARKTIAEGGIVAIKGIGGFHLCCDASNEAAVELLRKRKRRPAKPFAVMARNEEAVRSVCELSEEQEKILTGHQKPILLLDKKEGVSKLAKSVAPFNPKVGMMLPYAPVQLLLFQYDDGIQMPDFLVMTSGNISGAPICRDDREAKEELSHLCDCILSHDRKIRIRADDSVMDFYRGEPYMVRRSRGYAPLPYMLSKAWKGQVLAVGGELKNACCIGHDDRFYPAPYVGDLEDLRTV
;
A
#
# COMPACT_ATOMS: atom_id res chain seq x y z
N LEU A 1 -11.79 3.39 0.64
CA LEU A 1 -12.03 2.91 -0.72
C LEU A 1 -13.25 2.01 -0.76
N THR A 2 -14.20 2.32 -1.60
CA THR A 2 -15.38 1.49 -1.85
C THR A 2 -15.08 0.59 -3.04
N ILE A 3 -15.26 -0.72 -2.88
CA ILE A 3 -15.08 -1.71 -3.94
C ILE A 3 -16.46 -2.07 -4.45
N LEU A 4 -16.65 -2.04 -5.77
CA LEU A 4 -17.85 -2.46 -6.44
C LEU A 4 -17.80 -3.99 -6.62
N ASP A 5 -18.75 -4.71 -6.00
CA ASP A 5 -18.86 -6.16 -6.10
C ASP A 5 -19.72 -6.59 -7.30
N ALA A 6 -20.72 -5.77 -7.69
CA ALA A 6 -21.63 -6.03 -8.80
C ALA A 6 -22.27 -4.74 -9.33
N LEU A 7 -22.83 -4.80 -10.54
CA LEU A 7 -23.65 -3.73 -11.13
C LEU A 7 -25.15 -3.97 -10.85
N PRO A 8 -26.00 -2.91 -10.83
CA PRO A 8 -25.66 -1.49 -10.87
C PRO A 8 -24.93 -1.02 -9.59
N TYR A 9 -24.33 0.18 -9.65
CA TYR A 9 -23.67 0.79 -8.51
C TYR A 9 -24.69 1.20 -7.47
N ASP A 10 -24.72 0.45 -6.38
CA ASP A 10 -25.57 0.64 -5.22
C ASP A 10 -24.82 0.18 -3.96
N ARG A 11 -25.10 0.74 -2.78
CA ARG A 11 -24.42 0.44 -1.52
C ARG A 11 -24.37 -1.07 -1.22
N GLU A 12 -25.48 -1.76 -1.41
CA GLU A 12 -25.59 -3.21 -1.15
C GLU A 12 -24.72 -4.06 -2.09
N ARG A 13 -24.30 -3.48 -3.21
CA ARG A 13 -23.42 -4.11 -4.20
C ARG A 13 -21.98 -3.63 -4.13
N THR A 14 -21.64 -2.97 -3.03
CA THR A 14 -20.28 -2.52 -2.72
C THR A 14 -19.78 -3.15 -1.43
N SER A 15 -18.50 -2.97 -1.16
CA SER A 15 -17.89 -3.36 0.13
C SER A 15 -18.51 -2.63 1.33
N MET A 16 -19.31 -1.57 1.12
CA MET A 16 -20.00 -0.84 2.19
C MET A 16 -21.23 -1.56 2.72
N LYS A 17 -21.71 -2.62 2.07
CA LYS A 17 -22.78 -3.49 2.61
C LYS A 17 -22.43 -4.12 3.97
N GLU A 18 -21.14 -4.27 4.26
CA GLU A 18 -20.65 -4.81 5.52
C GLU A 18 -20.72 -3.80 6.69
N PHE A 19 -21.06 -2.53 6.39
CA PHE A 19 -21.16 -1.41 7.33
C PHE A 19 -22.58 -0.83 7.31
N PRO A 20 -23.54 -1.39 8.07
CA PRO A 20 -24.89 -0.85 8.17
C PRO A 20 -24.88 0.59 8.67
N MET A 21 -25.63 1.46 8.01
CA MET A 21 -25.70 2.87 8.40
C MET A 21 -26.37 3.02 9.76
N CYS A 22 -25.83 3.89 10.62
CA CYS A 22 -26.53 4.36 11.81
C CYS A 22 -27.75 5.23 11.42
N PRO A 23 -28.70 5.50 12.35
CA PRO A 23 -29.88 6.29 12.04
C PRO A 23 -29.59 7.66 11.43
N ASP A 24 -28.52 8.34 11.89
CA ASP A 24 -28.14 9.65 11.39
C ASP A 24 -27.61 9.59 9.94
N CYS A 25 -26.73 8.63 9.66
CA CYS A 25 -26.23 8.42 8.29
C CYS A 25 -27.35 7.97 7.34
N ALA A 26 -28.29 7.14 7.80
CA ALA A 26 -29.43 6.72 7.02
C ALA A 26 -30.36 7.89 6.71
N LYS A 27 -30.63 8.78 7.68
CA LYS A 27 -31.41 9.99 7.47
C LYS A 27 -30.80 10.87 6.37
N GLU A 28 -29.49 11.13 6.45
CA GLU A 28 -28.79 11.93 5.40
C GLU A 28 -28.79 11.22 4.04
N TYR A 29 -28.69 9.89 4.02
CA TYR A 29 -28.64 9.11 2.79
C TYR A 29 -29.97 9.12 2.02
N TYR A 30 -31.11 9.10 2.72
CA TYR A 30 -32.44 9.08 2.11
C TYR A 30 -33.06 10.47 1.90
N ASP A 31 -32.51 11.51 2.47
CA ASP A 31 -33.01 12.89 2.35
C ASP A 31 -32.40 13.60 1.12
N PRO A 32 -33.21 13.90 0.08
CA PRO A 32 -32.72 14.52 -1.14
C PRO A 32 -32.19 15.94 -0.96
N GLU A 33 -32.47 16.60 0.18
CA GLU A 33 -31.98 17.94 0.46
C GLU A 33 -30.58 17.94 1.08
N THR A 34 -30.04 16.78 1.46
CA THR A 34 -28.71 16.68 2.03
C THR A 34 -27.61 16.45 0.99
N ARG A 35 -26.39 16.86 1.31
CA ARG A 35 -25.19 16.60 0.49
C ARG A 35 -24.88 15.11 0.34
N ARG A 36 -25.37 14.27 1.27
CA ARG A 36 -25.09 12.83 1.30
C ARG A 36 -26.21 11.97 0.72
N TYR A 37 -27.20 12.61 0.11
CA TYR A 37 -28.27 11.89 -0.58
C TYR A 37 -27.71 10.90 -1.60
N ASP A 38 -28.14 9.66 -1.50
CA ASP A 38 -27.76 8.56 -2.40
C ASP A 38 -26.23 8.35 -2.53
N ALA A 39 -25.45 8.83 -1.55
CA ALA A 39 -24.01 8.67 -1.54
C ALA A 39 -23.62 7.28 -1.01
N GLN A 40 -23.44 6.31 -1.90
CA GLN A 40 -23.19 4.90 -1.58
C GLN A 40 -22.10 4.63 -0.52
N PRO A 41 -21.00 5.43 -0.43
CA PRO A 41 -19.96 5.22 0.57
C PRO A 41 -20.22 5.91 1.92
N VAL A 42 -21.42 6.50 2.14
CA VAL A 42 -21.72 7.25 3.37
C VAL A 42 -21.53 6.42 4.63
N CYS A 43 -20.84 6.98 5.60
CA CYS A 43 -20.71 6.47 6.97
C CYS A 43 -20.19 7.58 7.89
N CYS A 44 -20.26 7.40 9.17
CA CYS A 44 -19.60 8.18 10.22
C CYS A 44 -18.62 7.30 11.02
N ASN A 45 -18.05 7.83 12.09
CA ASN A 45 -17.12 7.07 12.93
C ASN A 45 -17.80 5.92 13.69
N ASP A 46 -19.12 6.00 13.92
CA ASP A 46 -19.87 4.98 14.67
C ASP A 46 -20.30 3.80 13.78
N CYS A 47 -20.57 4.04 12.51
CA CYS A 47 -21.06 3.01 11.60
C CYS A 47 -20.12 2.70 10.42
N GLY A 48 -19.01 3.38 10.33
CA GLY A 48 -17.97 3.16 9.31
C GLY A 48 -16.88 2.19 9.76
N PRO A 49 -15.89 1.98 8.88
CA PRO A 49 -14.73 1.16 9.21
C PRO A 49 -13.95 1.69 10.40
N GLU A 50 -13.57 0.78 11.28
CA GLU A 50 -12.80 1.07 12.49
C GLU A 50 -11.35 0.58 12.35
N VAL A 51 -10.41 1.35 12.94
CA VAL A 51 -9.00 1.00 13.07
C VAL A 51 -8.75 0.47 14.49
N TYR A 52 -7.95 -0.58 14.64
CA TYR A 52 -7.65 -1.21 15.93
C TYR A 52 -6.27 -1.90 15.92
N LEU A 53 -5.76 -2.20 17.12
CA LEU A 53 -4.56 -3.03 17.29
C LEU A 53 -4.94 -4.50 17.47
N ILE A 54 -4.35 -5.40 16.68
CA ILE A 54 -4.59 -6.84 16.80
C ILE A 54 -4.03 -7.35 18.14
N GLY A 55 -4.88 -8.02 18.91
CA GLY A 55 -4.50 -8.60 20.21
C GLY A 55 -4.41 -7.60 21.36
N ARG A 56 -4.93 -6.39 21.18
CA ARG A 56 -4.97 -5.32 22.18
C ARG A 56 -6.36 -4.68 22.21
N GLU A 57 -6.60 -3.83 23.20
CA GLU A 57 -7.91 -3.15 23.41
C GLU A 57 -8.00 -1.82 22.66
N GLU A 58 -6.87 -1.22 22.29
CA GLU A 58 -6.81 0.09 21.65
C GLU A 58 -7.49 0.08 20.28
N ARG A 59 -8.43 1.04 20.10
CA ARG A 59 -9.23 1.25 18.90
C ARG A 59 -9.23 2.72 18.47
N GLY A 60 -9.61 2.97 17.23
CA GLY A 60 -9.79 4.32 16.71
C GLY A 60 -8.55 5.20 16.95
N ARG A 61 -8.75 6.31 17.66
CA ARG A 61 -7.70 7.28 17.99
C ARG A 61 -6.54 6.65 18.78
N GLU A 62 -6.85 5.85 19.79
CA GLU A 62 -5.85 5.24 20.65
C GLU A 62 -4.94 4.28 19.88
N ALA A 63 -5.52 3.49 18.96
CA ALA A 63 -4.76 2.57 18.12
C ALA A 63 -3.79 3.30 17.17
N ILE A 64 -4.24 4.40 16.56
CA ILE A 64 -3.40 5.23 15.67
C ILE A 64 -2.26 5.88 16.48
N THR A 65 -2.60 6.49 17.62
CA THR A 65 -1.61 7.13 18.50
C THR A 65 -0.58 6.13 19.01
N TYR A 66 -1.01 4.92 19.40
CA TYR A 66 -0.10 3.85 19.83
C TYR A 66 0.89 3.44 18.71
N ALA A 67 0.39 3.23 17.50
CA ALA A 67 1.22 2.87 16.36
C ALA A 67 2.23 3.97 16.02
N ARG A 68 1.80 5.24 16.02
CA ARG A 68 2.68 6.40 15.79
C ARG A 68 3.76 6.52 16.86
N LYS A 69 3.39 6.36 18.14
CA LYS A 69 4.33 6.36 19.25
C LYS A 69 5.37 5.25 19.11
N THR A 70 4.93 4.04 18.78
CA THR A 70 5.82 2.89 18.53
C THR A 70 6.86 3.21 17.45
N ILE A 71 6.44 3.81 16.32
CA ILE A 71 7.35 4.20 15.23
C ILE A 71 8.31 5.30 15.70
N ALA A 72 7.81 6.33 16.36
CA ALA A 72 8.61 7.46 16.84
C ALA A 72 9.68 7.03 17.87
N GLU A 73 9.41 5.98 18.64
CA GLU A 73 10.35 5.36 19.59
C GLU A 73 11.31 4.34 18.94
N GLY A 74 11.27 4.20 17.60
CA GLY A 74 12.16 3.32 16.83
C GLY A 74 11.66 1.88 16.70
N GLY A 75 10.40 1.61 17.03
CA GLY A 75 9.76 0.31 16.86
C GLY A 75 9.30 0.04 15.42
N ILE A 76 8.84 -1.18 15.19
CA ILE A 76 8.33 -1.67 13.92
C ILE A 76 6.83 -1.95 14.07
N VAL A 77 6.02 -1.40 13.15
CA VAL A 77 4.57 -1.60 13.13
C VAL A 77 4.17 -2.32 11.85
N ALA A 78 3.32 -3.34 11.96
CA ALA A 78 2.62 -3.87 10.80
C ALA A 78 1.33 -3.09 10.58
N ILE A 79 1.03 -2.69 9.34
CA ILE A 79 -0.10 -1.81 9.01
C ILE A 79 -0.90 -2.42 7.88
N LYS A 80 -2.21 -2.58 8.08
CA LYS A 80 -3.12 -3.02 7.02
C LYS A 80 -3.33 -1.91 5.99
N GLY A 81 -2.88 -2.15 4.76
CA GLY A 81 -3.08 -1.26 3.63
C GLY A 81 -4.31 -1.62 2.81
N ILE A 82 -4.28 -1.31 1.50
CA ILE A 82 -5.36 -1.59 0.55
C ILE A 82 -5.25 -3.00 -0.01
N GLY A 83 -4.04 -3.45 -0.36
CA GLY A 83 -3.77 -4.74 -1.01
C GLY A 83 -3.13 -5.77 -0.11
N GLY A 84 -2.78 -5.42 1.11
CA GLY A 84 -2.11 -6.28 2.09
C GLY A 84 -1.53 -5.47 3.23
N PHE A 85 -0.89 -6.16 4.17
CA PHE A 85 -0.17 -5.54 5.27
C PHE A 85 1.21 -5.06 4.83
N HIS A 86 1.73 -4.04 5.49
CA HIS A 86 3.09 -3.54 5.34
C HIS A 86 3.80 -3.54 6.69
N LEU A 87 5.10 -3.77 6.70
CA LEU A 87 5.97 -3.51 7.85
C LEU A 87 6.56 -2.11 7.70
N CYS A 88 6.42 -1.32 8.75
CA CYS A 88 6.74 0.10 8.79
C CYS A 88 7.66 0.41 9.98
N CYS A 89 8.68 1.24 9.76
CA CYS A 89 9.51 1.85 10.80
C CYS A 89 10.06 3.19 10.29
N ASP A 90 10.69 3.96 11.16
CA ASP A 90 11.38 5.19 10.77
C ASP A 90 12.54 4.90 9.81
N ALA A 91 12.46 5.40 8.58
CA ALA A 91 13.47 5.20 7.54
C ALA A 91 14.74 6.04 7.76
N SER A 92 14.75 7.00 8.68
CA SER A 92 15.90 7.79 9.08
C SER A 92 16.68 7.16 10.26
N ASN A 93 16.06 6.21 10.96
CA ASN A 93 16.64 5.53 12.11
C ASN A 93 17.36 4.25 11.68
N GLU A 94 18.71 4.28 11.67
CA GLU A 94 19.53 3.14 11.26
C GLU A 94 19.24 1.88 12.09
N ALA A 95 19.11 2.01 13.41
CA ALA A 95 18.86 0.87 14.31
C ALA A 95 17.50 0.21 14.03
N ALA A 96 16.44 1.01 13.75
CA ALA A 96 15.12 0.50 13.41
C ALA A 96 15.14 -0.25 12.08
N VAL A 97 15.85 0.29 11.08
CA VAL A 97 15.96 -0.35 9.75
C VAL A 97 16.77 -1.64 9.82
N GLU A 98 17.88 -1.66 10.55
CA GLU A 98 18.67 -2.88 10.76
C GLU A 98 17.89 -3.95 11.52
N LEU A 99 17.13 -3.56 12.56
CA LEU A 99 16.25 -4.46 13.29
C LEU A 99 15.20 -5.10 12.36
N LEU A 100 14.58 -4.29 11.51
CA LEU A 100 13.63 -4.79 10.51
C LEU A 100 14.29 -5.77 9.53
N ARG A 101 15.51 -5.47 9.05
CA ARG A 101 16.28 -6.39 8.20
C ARG A 101 16.54 -7.72 8.88
N LYS A 102 16.97 -7.67 10.14
CA LYS A 102 17.24 -8.87 10.94
C LYS A 102 15.98 -9.71 11.13
N ARG A 103 14.87 -9.10 11.57
CA ARG A 103 13.60 -9.79 11.79
C ARG A 103 13.07 -10.40 10.48
N LYS A 104 13.11 -9.64 9.38
CA LYS A 104 12.62 -10.08 8.06
C LYS A 104 13.60 -11.01 7.32
N ARG A 105 14.80 -11.25 7.85
CA ARG A 105 15.88 -12.03 7.20
C ARG A 105 16.18 -11.54 5.78
N ARG A 106 16.28 -10.22 5.62
CA ARG A 106 16.44 -9.54 4.33
C ARG A 106 17.72 -8.70 4.32
N PRO A 107 18.91 -9.33 4.09
CA PRO A 107 20.20 -8.68 4.32
C PRO A 107 20.50 -7.53 3.39
N ALA A 108 20.17 -7.63 2.09
CA ALA A 108 20.65 -6.66 1.09
C ALA A 108 19.52 -6.03 0.22
N LYS A 109 18.41 -6.72 -0.04
CA LYS A 109 17.34 -6.20 -0.92
C LYS A 109 16.81 -4.87 -0.40
N PRO A 110 16.79 -3.76 -1.21
CA PRO A 110 16.34 -2.45 -0.76
C PRO A 110 14.91 -2.47 -0.21
N PHE A 111 14.65 -1.59 0.75
CA PHE A 111 13.29 -1.28 1.20
C PHE A 111 12.74 -0.10 0.41
N ALA A 112 11.44 -0.12 0.14
CA ALA A 112 10.73 1.06 -0.30
C ALA A 112 10.50 2.00 0.88
N VAL A 113 10.50 3.29 0.59
CA VAL A 113 10.27 4.38 1.54
C VAL A 113 9.01 5.14 1.15
N MET A 114 8.13 5.33 2.09
CA MET A 114 7.01 6.25 1.99
C MET A 114 7.43 7.59 2.55
N ALA A 115 7.37 8.62 1.72
CA ALA A 115 7.65 9.99 2.14
C ALA A 115 6.34 10.70 2.52
N ARG A 116 6.41 11.66 3.45
CA ARG A 116 5.27 12.47 3.89
C ARG A 116 4.58 13.17 2.72
N ASN A 117 5.37 13.76 1.84
CA ASN A 117 4.95 14.54 0.68
C ASN A 117 6.07 14.61 -0.37
N GLU A 118 5.82 15.29 -1.49
CA GLU A 118 6.80 15.46 -2.58
C GLU A 118 8.01 16.32 -2.18
N GLU A 119 7.84 17.30 -1.31
CA GLU A 119 8.95 18.12 -0.82
C GLU A 119 9.95 17.26 -0.02
N ALA A 120 9.45 16.32 0.78
CA ALA A 120 10.30 15.36 1.48
C ALA A 120 11.09 14.52 0.46
N VAL A 121 10.45 14.01 -0.61
CA VAL A 121 11.14 13.27 -1.67
C VAL A 121 12.23 14.12 -2.32
N ARG A 122 11.91 15.37 -2.72
CA ARG A 122 12.88 16.31 -3.30
C ARG A 122 14.05 16.61 -2.38
N SER A 123 13.87 16.47 -1.07
CA SER A 123 14.96 16.71 -0.12
C SER A 123 16.03 15.63 -0.11
N VAL A 124 15.78 14.45 -0.68
CA VAL A 124 16.69 13.27 -0.65
C VAL A 124 16.94 12.63 -2.01
N CYS A 125 16.09 12.89 -3.01
CA CYS A 125 16.18 12.32 -4.34
C CYS A 125 16.14 13.40 -5.43
N GLU A 126 16.75 13.08 -6.57
CA GLU A 126 16.47 13.80 -7.81
C GLU A 126 15.05 13.46 -8.28
N LEU A 127 14.27 14.48 -8.64
CA LEU A 127 12.87 14.32 -9.04
C LEU A 127 12.56 15.25 -10.21
N SER A 128 12.40 14.67 -11.42
CA SER A 128 11.95 15.41 -12.60
C SER A 128 10.46 15.70 -12.56
N GLU A 129 9.99 16.59 -13.44
CA GLU A 129 8.55 16.91 -13.52
C GLU A 129 7.69 15.70 -13.92
N GLU A 130 8.20 14.84 -14.81
CA GLU A 130 7.51 13.62 -15.23
C GLU A 130 7.42 12.61 -14.09
N GLN A 131 8.52 12.46 -13.34
CA GLN A 131 8.55 11.59 -12.15
C GLN A 131 7.60 12.09 -11.09
N GLU A 132 7.54 13.41 -10.86
CA GLU A 132 6.62 14.01 -9.90
C GLU A 132 5.15 13.80 -10.28
N LYS A 133 4.78 13.99 -11.56
CA LYS A 133 3.43 13.72 -12.06
C LYS A 133 2.97 12.28 -11.79
N ILE A 134 3.89 11.31 -11.94
CA ILE A 134 3.58 9.91 -11.65
C ILE A 134 3.51 9.69 -10.14
N LEU A 135 4.45 10.21 -9.37
CA LEU A 135 4.52 10.06 -7.91
C LEU A 135 3.27 10.63 -7.21
N THR A 136 2.82 11.81 -7.64
CA THR A 136 1.64 12.50 -7.09
C THR A 136 0.32 12.02 -7.70
N GLY A 137 0.37 11.31 -8.82
CA GLY A 137 -0.79 10.72 -9.48
C GLY A 137 -1.58 9.78 -8.58
N HIS A 138 -2.81 9.43 -8.97
CA HIS A 138 -3.70 8.60 -8.16
C HIS A 138 -3.21 7.15 -7.98
N GLN A 139 -2.36 6.65 -8.88
CA GLN A 139 -1.80 5.30 -8.80
C GLN A 139 -0.75 5.16 -7.69
N LYS A 140 0.02 6.23 -7.43
CA LYS A 140 1.08 6.29 -6.40
C LYS A 140 1.97 5.04 -6.35
N PRO A 141 2.68 4.71 -7.44
CA PRO A 141 3.60 3.59 -7.46
C PRO A 141 4.85 3.87 -6.62
N ILE A 142 5.64 2.84 -6.38
CA ILE A 142 7.02 3.01 -5.95
C ILE A 142 7.84 3.43 -7.16
N LEU A 143 8.46 4.61 -7.13
CA LEU A 143 9.42 5.08 -8.13
C LEU A 143 10.85 4.83 -7.66
N LEU A 144 11.68 4.25 -8.51
CA LEU A 144 13.11 4.09 -8.26
C LEU A 144 13.82 5.40 -8.66
N LEU A 145 14.14 6.23 -7.67
CA LEU A 145 14.73 7.55 -7.83
C LEU A 145 16.20 7.57 -7.44
N ASP A 146 17.00 8.35 -8.15
CA ASP A 146 18.40 8.57 -7.82
C ASP A 146 18.52 9.39 -6.55
N LYS A 147 19.35 8.92 -5.61
CA LYS A 147 19.63 9.62 -4.36
C LYS A 147 20.49 10.86 -4.64
N LYS A 148 20.21 11.95 -3.97
CA LYS A 148 21.07 13.14 -3.98
C LYS A 148 22.39 12.84 -3.29
N GLU A 149 23.49 13.27 -3.91
CA GLU A 149 24.82 13.18 -3.33
C GLU A 149 24.94 14.02 -2.05
N GLY A 150 25.65 13.49 -1.06
CA GLY A 150 25.92 14.19 0.19
C GLY A 150 24.74 14.31 1.16
N VAL A 151 23.54 13.79 0.81
CA VAL A 151 22.35 13.82 1.67
C VAL A 151 22.24 12.51 2.46
N SER A 152 22.20 12.63 3.79
CA SER A 152 22.16 11.48 4.72
C SER A 152 20.90 11.44 5.60
N LYS A 153 19.75 11.90 5.09
CA LYS A 153 18.48 11.86 5.86
C LYS A 153 17.88 10.47 5.98
N LEU A 154 18.26 9.54 5.10
CA LEU A 154 17.82 8.14 5.14
C LEU A 154 18.92 7.26 5.75
N ALA A 155 18.51 6.28 6.52
CA ALA A 155 19.41 5.24 7.03
C ALA A 155 20.11 4.52 5.87
N LYS A 156 21.40 4.24 6.02
CA LYS A 156 22.20 3.55 4.98
C LYS A 156 21.63 2.17 4.67
N SER A 157 21.13 1.50 5.69
CA SER A 157 20.49 0.19 5.59
C SER A 157 19.15 0.19 4.85
N VAL A 158 18.56 1.33 4.46
CA VAL A 158 17.36 1.36 3.61
C VAL A 158 17.62 0.77 2.22
N ALA A 159 18.69 1.20 1.57
CA ALA A 159 19.08 0.72 0.24
C ALA A 159 20.62 0.63 0.15
N PRO A 160 21.22 -0.40 0.80
CA PRO A 160 22.66 -0.55 0.87
C PRO A 160 23.25 -0.76 -0.53
N PHE A 161 24.35 -0.08 -0.83
CA PHE A 161 25.10 -0.18 -2.08
C PHE A 161 24.28 0.15 -3.34
N ASN A 162 23.10 0.76 -3.22
CA ASN A 162 22.26 1.11 -4.35
C ASN A 162 22.20 2.63 -4.52
N PRO A 163 22.52 3.18 -5.71
CA PRO A 163 22.40 4.62 -5.97
C PRO A 163 20.94 5.09 -5.97
N LYS A 164 20.00 4.19 -6.22
CA LYS A 164 18.56 4.49 -6.20
C LYS A 164 17.89 4.05 -4.91
N VAL A 165 16.78 4.70 -4.59
CA VAL A 165 15.83 4.29 -3.54
C VAL A 165 14.42 4.29 -4.10
N GLY A 166 13.62 3.31 -3.71
CA GLY A 166 12.19 3.27 -4.07
C GLY A 166 11.40 4.22 -3.19
N MET A 167 10.83 5.27 -3.78
CA MET A 167 10.00 6.27 -3.11
C MET A 167 8.54 6.15 -3.50
N MET A 168 7.63 6.33 -2.55
CA MET A 168 6.19 6.43 -2.77
C MET A 168 5.56 7.44 -1.81
N LEU A 169 4.34 7.88 -2.13
CA LEU A 169 3.52 8.72 -1.27
C LEU A 169 2.37 7.91 -0.64
N PRO A 170 1.79 8.38 0.48
CA PRO A 170 0.62 7.75 1.08
C PRO A 170 -0.54 7.63 0.09
N TYR A 171 -1.16 6.46 0.03
CA TYR A 171 -2.29 6.16 -0.86
C TYR A 171 -3.51 5.60 -0.11
N ALA A 172 -3.37 5.31 1.18
CA ALA A 172 -4.44 4.85 2.04
C ALA A 172 -4.65 5.81 3.21
N PRO A 173 -5.89 6.00 3.71
CA PRO A 173 -6.16 6.90 4.83
C PRO A 173 -5.30 6.62 6.06
N VAL A 174 -5.14 5.35 6.45
CA VAL A 174 -4.31 4.97 7.60
C VAL A 174 -2.85 5.43 7.45
N GLN A 175 -2.30 5.42 6.24
CA GLN A 175 -0.94 5.89 5.97
C GLN A 175 -0.81 7.40 6.11
N LEU A 176 -1.82 8.16 5.67
CA LEU A 176 -1.88 9.61 5.89
C LEU A 176 -1.92 9.94 7.39
N LEU A 177 -2.72 9.19 8.16
CA LEU A 177 -2.84 9.37 9.60
C LEU A 177 -1.54 9.04 10.36
N LEU A 178 -0.65 8.21 9.81
CA LEU A 178 0.67 8.01 10.39
C LEU A 178 1.54 9.27 10.33
N PHE A 179 1.48 10.01 9.25
CA PHE A 179 2.28 11.23 9.10
C PHE A 179 1.63 12.44 9.78
N GLN A 180 0.30 12.54 9.74
CA GLN A 180 -0.43 13.69 10.24
C GLN A 180 -1.62 13.23 11.08
N TYR A 181 -1.52 13.45 12.38
CA TYR A 181 -2.59 13.16 13.34
C TYR A 181 -2.49 14.13 14.53
N ASP A 182 -3.64 14.48 15.09
CA ASP A 182 -3.74 15.42 16.21
C ASP A 182 -3.54 14.70 17.55
N ASP A 183 -2.32 14.23 17.81
CA ASP A 183 -1.90 13.56 19.06
C ASP A 183 -0.60 14.13 19.66
N GLY A 184 -0.06 15.19 19.06
CA GLY A 184 1.19 15.84 19.49
C GLY A 184 2.46 15.08 19.19
N ILE A 185 2.39 13.87 18.60
CA ILE A 185 3.59 13.07 18.26
C ILE A 185 4.22 13.59 16.97
N GLN A 186 5.51 13.92 17.04
CA GLN A 186 6.28 14.29 15.86
C GLN A 186 6.75 13.06 15.11
N MET A 187 6.27 12.88 13.90
CA MET A 187 6.64 11.75 13.05
C MET A 187 7.74 12.12 12.07
N PRO A 188 8.65 11.18 11.76
CA PRO A 188 9.66 11.39 10.72
C PRO A 188 9.02 11.61 9.35
N ASP A 189 9.74 12.26 8.44
CA ASP A 189 9.28 12.51 7.07
C ASP A 189 9.32 11.27 6.18
N PHE A 190 10.03 10.23 6.62
CA PHE A 190 10.29 9.02 5.85
C PHE A 190 10.02 7.78 6.68
N LEU A 191 9.16 6.91 6.16
CA LEU A 191 8.86 5.62 6.76
C LEU A 191 9.27 4.50 5.79
N VAL A 192 9.99 3.50 6.27
CA VAL A 192 10.07 2.23 5.52
C VAL A 192 8.66 1.70 5.36
N MET A 193 8.33 1.26 4.15
CA MET A 193 7.04 0.63 3.87
C MET A 193 7.28 -0.58 2.97
N THR A 194 7.48 -1.72 3.59
CA THR A 194 7.75 -2.98 2.88
C THR A 194 6.62 -3.98 3.08
N SER A 195 6.42 -4.89 2.12
CA SER A 195 5.35 -5.89 2.20
C SER A 195 5.37 -6.66 3.52
N GLY A 196 4.20 -6.81 4.14
CA GLY A 196 3.99 -7.59 5.35
C GLY A 196 3.88 -9.08 5.01
N ASN A 197 5.02 -9.75 4.95
CA ASN A 197 5.16 -11.17 4.68
C ASN A 197 6.50 -11.71 5.19
N ILE A 198 6.57 -13.01 5.38
CA ILE A 198 7.85 -13.72 5.45
C ILE A 198 8.47 -13.71 4.05
N SER A 199 9.80 -13.71 3.96
CA SER A 199 10.51 -13.66 2.67
C SER A 199 10.09 -14.83 1.76
N GLY A 200 9.62 -14.52 0.54
CA GLY A 200 9.12 -15.51 -0.43
C GLY A 200 7.61 -15.77 -0.35
N ALA A 201 6.97 -15.55 0.79
CA ALA A 201 5.53 -15.73 0.96
C ALA A 201 4.70 -14.59 0.33
N PRO A 202 3.41 -14.81 0.02
CA PRO A 202 2.51 -13.74 -0.37
C PRO A 202 2.32 -12.72 0.75
N ILE A 203 1.94 -11.49 0.37
CA ILE A 203 1.62 -10.44 1.34
C ILE A 203 0.40 -10.85 2.19
N CYS A 204 0.46 -10.69 3.51
CA CYS A 204 -0.68 -10.95 4.39
C CYS A 204 -1.83 -10.01 4.06
N ARG A 205 -3.06 -10.52 4.01
CA ARG A 205 -4.27 -9.75 3.65
C ARG A 205 -5.31 -9.67 4.75
N ASP A 206 -5.33 -10.62 5.68
CA ASP A 206 -6.29 -10.65 6.78
C ASP A 206 -5.59 -10.71 8.14
N ASP A 207 -6.38 -10.47 9.20
CA ASP A 207 -5.86 -10.34 10.56
C ASP A 207 -5.30 -11.65 11.11
N ARG A 208 -5.84 -12.80 10.67
CA ARG A 208 -5.34 -14.11 11.08
C ARG A 208 -3.95 -14.34 10.51
N GLU A 209 -3.79 -14.16 9.19
CA GLU A 209 -2.49 -14.25 8.52
C GLU A 209 -1.48 -13.28 9.16
N ALA A 210 -1.89 -12.03 9.40
CA ALA A 210 -1.03 -11.02 10.01
C ALA A 210 -0.60 -11.39 11.43
N LYS A 211 -1.51 -11.91 12.26
CA LYS A 211 -1.20 -12.37 13.61
C LYS A 211 -0.24 -13.55 13.61
N GLU A 212 -0.46 -14.53 12.74
CA GLU A 212 0.37 -15.74 12.65
C GLU A 212 1.79 -15.42 12.09
N GLU A 213 1.87 -14.61 11.03
CA GLU A 213 3.11 -14.42 10.28
C GLU A 213 3.90 -13.16 10.66
N LEU A 214 3.24 -12.10 11.15
CA LEU A 214 3.91 -10.81 11.39
C LEU A 214 4.19 -10.52 12.86
N SER A 215 3.56 -11.22 13.82
CA SER A 215 3.73 -10.93 15.26
C SER A 215 5.18 -10.99 15.74
N HIS A 216 6.02 -11.80 15.11
CA HIS A 216 7.44 -11.89 15.43
C HIS A 216 8.31 -10.90 14.65
N LEU A 217 7.75 -10.19 13.67
CA LEU A 217 8.43 -9.22 12.82
C LEU A 217 8.22 -7.77 13.27
N CYS A 218 7.16 -7.49 14.05
CA CYS A 218 6.77 -6.16 14.49
C CYS A 218 6.48 -6.09 15.98
N ASP A 219 6.34 -4.90 16.50
CA ASP A 219 6.04 -4.63 17.91
C ASP A 219 4.54 -4.43 18.16
N CYS A 220 3.78 -4.03 17.12
CA CYS A 220 2.32 -4.06 17.11
C CYS A 220 1.78 -4.17 15.68
N ILE A 221 0.50 -4.54 15.57
CA ILE A 221 -0.20 -4.69 14.28
C ILE A 221 -1.42 -3.78 14.26
N LEU A 222 -1.37 -2.72 13.45
CA LEU A 222 -2.46 -1.80 13.20
C LEU A 222 -3.31 -2.32 12.04
N SER A 223 -4.54 -2.72 12.35
CA SER A 223 -5.51 -3.24 11.39
C SER A 223 -6.73 -2.35 11.28
N HIS A 224 -7.62 -2.70 10.36
CA HIS A 224 -8.96 -2.18 10.23
C HIS A 224 -9.90 -3.30 9.74
N ASP A 225 -11.19 -3.14 9.99
CA ASP A 225 -12.22 -4.16 9.70
C ASP A 225 -12.62 -4.25 8.21
N ARG A 226 -12.13 -3.36 7.34
CA ARG A 226 -12.35 -3.50 5.89
C ARG A 226 -11.59 -4.72 5.35
N LYS A 227 -12.30 -5.56 4.60
CA LYS A 227 -11.71 -6.74 3.98
C LYS A 227 -10.90 -6.38 2.73
N ILE A 228 -9.73 -6.97 2.60
CA ILE A 228 -8.94 -6.94 1.37
C ILE A 228 -9.48 -8.05 0.47
N ARG A 229 -10.11 -7.70 -0.64
CA ARG A 229 -10.72 -8.65 -1.57
C ARG A 229 -9.67 -9.42 -2.37
N ILE A 230 -8.67 -8.70 -2.87
CA ILE A 230 -7.59 -9.25 -3.70
C ILE A 230 -6.27 -8.73 -3.15
N ARG A 231 -5.30 -9.64 -2.98
CA ARG A 231 -3.92 -9.24 -2.67
C ARG A 231 -3.37 -8.39 -3.82
N ALA A 232 -2.72 -7.32 -3.49
CA ALA A 232 -2.06 -6.47 -4.48
C ALA A 232 -0.80 -5.84 -3.87
N ASP A 233 0.34 -6.26 -4.37
CA ASP A 233 1.61 -5.61 -4.08
C ASP A 233 1.65 -4.20 -4.67
N ASP A 234 2.56 -3.36 -4.18
CA ASP A 234 2.80 -2.05 -4.78
C ASP A 234 3.44 -2.18 -6.16
N SER A 235 2.95 -1.39 -7.11
CA SER A 235 3.60 -1.24 -8.40
C SER A 235 4.97 -0.58 -8.26
N VAL A 236 5.93 -0.99 -9.09
CA VAL A 236 7.29 -0.45 -9.11
C VAL A 236 7.62 0.03 -10.51
N MET A 237 8.09 1.26 -10.63
CA MET A 237 8.51 1.88 -11.89
C MET A 237 9.93 2.40 -11.79
N ASP A 238 10.61 2.36 -12.90
CA ASP A 238 11.91 3.03 -13.11
C ASP A 238 11.86 3.83 -14.42
N PHE A 239 12.93 4.50 -14.76
CA PHE A 239 13.05 5.33 -15.94
C PHE A 239 14.29 4.91 -16.75
N TYR A 240 14.11 4.78 -18.05
CA TYR A 240 15.19 4.54 -18.97
C TYR A 240 15.19 5.62 -20.05
N ARG A 241 16.25 6.40 -20.16
CA ARG A 241 16.38 7.54 -21.10
C ARG A 241 15.24 8.55 -20.98
N GLY A 242 14.76 8.80 -19.76
CA GLY A 242 13.65 9.70 -19.48
C GLY A 242 12.25 9.08 -19.63
N GLU A 243 12.13 7.87 -20.20
CA GLU A 243 10.85 7.19 -20.39
C GLU A 243 10.55 6.26 -19.22
N PRO A 244 9.32 6.28 -18.68
CA PRO A 244 8.92 5.39 -17.60
C PRO A 244 8.72 3.95 -18.09
N TYR A 245 9.20 2.98 -17.33
CA TYR A 245 8.88 1.58 -17.56
C TYR A 245 8.49 0.86 -16.29
N MET A 246 7.59 -0.12 -16.42
CA MET A 246 7.02 -0.86 -15.32
C MET A 246 7.91 -2.06 -14.97
N VAL A 247 8.50 -2.04 -13.76
CA VAL A 247 9.25 -3.18 -13.20
C VAL A 247 8.30 -4.22 -12.61
N ARG A 248 7.25 -3.74 -11.92
CA ARG A 248 6.15 -4.56 -11.40
C ARG A 248 4.85 -3.81 -11.60
N ARG A 249 3.86 -4.49 -12.21
CA ARG A 249 2.52 -3.94 -12.41
C ARG A 249 1.53 -4.60 -11.46
N SER A 250 0.98 -3.83 -10.53
CA SER A 250 0.03 -4.31 -9.53
C SER A 250 -0.90 -3.16 -9.08
N ARG A 251 -0.93 -2.84 -7.80
CA ARG A 251 -1.80 -1.79 -7.23
C ARG A 251 -1.71 -0.47 -8.01
N GLY A 252 -2.86 0.10 -8.30
CA GLY A 252 -3.00 1.38 -9.02
C GLY A 252 -3.05 1.24 -10.55
N TYR A 253 -2.56 0.13 -11.10
CA TYR A 253 -2.51 -0.14 -12.54
C TYR A 253 -3.32 -1.35 -12.95
N ALA A 254 -3.30 -2.44 -12.18
CA ALA A 254 -4.18 -3.57 -12.40
C ALA A 254 -5.58 -3.26 -11.81
N PRO A 255 -6.68 -3.72 -12.43
CA PRO A 255 -6.78 -4.58 -13.62
C PRO A 255 -6.96 -3.82 -14.95
N LEU A 256 -6.58 -2.54 -15.04
CA LEU A 256 -6.74 -1.78 -16.27
C LEU A 256 -5.99 -2.43 -17.44
N PRO A 257 -6.57 -2.51 -18.65
CA PRO A 257 -5.90 -3.11 -19.80
C PRO A 257 -4.78 -2.23 -20.36
N TYR A 258 -3.84 -2.88 -21.05
CA TYR A 258 -3.06 -2.22 -22.09
C TYR A 258 -3.85 -2.23 -23.41
N MET A 259 -3.87 -1.09 -24.10
CA MET A 259 -4.46 -0.96 -25.41
C MET A 259 -3.35 -1.07 -26.46
N LEU A 260 -3.50 -1.97 -27.42
CA LEU A 260 -2.60 -2.08 -28.56
C LEU A 260 -3.07 -1.21 -29.70
N SER A 261 -2.14 -0.74 -30.53
CA SER A 261 -2.46 0.03 -31.73
C SER A 261 -3.12 -0.79 -32.83
N LYS A 262 -3.06 -2.12 -32.74
CA LYS A 262 -3.68 -3.07 -33.68
C LYS A 262 -4.39 -4.18 -32.90
N ALA A 263 -5.59 -4.54 -33.36
CA ALA A 263 -6.32 -5.68 -32.84
C ALA A 263 -5.62 -7.00 -33.16
N TRP A 264 -5.59 -7.89 -32.18
CA TRP A 264 -5.12 -9.25 -32.31
C TRP A 264 -6.26 -10.17 -32.71
N LYS A 265 -6.02 -11.13 -33.59
CA LYS A 265 -7.05 -12.13 -33.96
C LYS A 265 -7.10 -13.24 -32.91
N GLY A 266 -8.28 -13.44 -32.31
CA GLY A 266 -8.52 -14.51 -31.34
C GLY A 266 -8.20 -14.08 -29.90
N GLN A 267 -8.08 -15.07 -29.03
CA GLN A 267 -7.79 -14.91 -27.61
C GLN A 267 -6.36 -15.34 -27.29
N VAL A 268 -5.72 -14.64 -26.36
CA VAL A 268 -4.36 -14.97 -25.91
C VAL A 268 -4.38 -15.14 -24.41
N LEU A 269 -3.79 -16.25 -23.95
CA LEU A 269 -3.44 -16.46 -22.55
C LEU A 269 -1.92 -16.51 -22.45
N ALA A 270 -1.32 -15.54 -21.75
CA ALA A 270 0.07 -15.56 -21.37
C ALA A 270 0.19 -15.98 -19.92
N VAL A 271 1.04 -16.95 -19.63
CA VAL A 271 1.38 -17.39 -18.27
C VAL A 271 2.79 -16.93 -17.95
N GLY A 272 3.02 -16.58 -16.70
CA GLY A 272 4.34 -16.13 -16.24
C GLY A 272 5.28 -17.29 -15.95
N GLY A 273 6.48 -16.98 -15.50
CA GLY A 273 7.44 -17.94 -14.98
C GLY A 273 7.10 -18.36 -13.54
N GLU A 274 7.90 -19.26 -12.98
CA GLU A 274 7.72 -19.75 -11.61
C GLU A 274 8.00 -18.67 -10.57
N LEU A 275 9.04 -17.86 -10.78
CA LEU A 275 9.41 -16.73 -9.91
C LEU A 275 8.87 -15.43 -10.46
N LYS A 276 8.37 -14.56 -9.56
CA LYS A 276 7.83 -13.23 -9.90
C LYS A 276 6.69 -13.32 -10.92
N ASN A 277 5.83 -14.31 -10.74
CA ASN A 277 4.76 -14.62 -11.70
C ASN A 277 3.77 -13.47 -11.88
N ALA A 278 3.33 -13.33 -13.13
CA ALA A 278 2.16 -12.56 -13.53
C ALA A 278 1.59 -13.19 -14.80
N CYS A 279 0.27 -13.23 -14.94
CA CYS A 279 -0.38 -13.72 -16.16
C CYS A 279 -1.09 -12.57 -16.89
N CYS A 280 -1.51 -12.84 -18.14
CA CYS A 280 -2.23 -11.86 -18.95
C CYS A 280 -3.24 -12.56 -19.85
N ILE A 281 -4.42 -11.97 -19.97
CA ILE A 281 -5.43 -12.38 -20.95
C ILE A 281 -5.57 -11.26 -21.98
N GLY A 282 -5.51 -11.63 -23.27
CA GLY A 282 -5.68 -10.71 -24.39
C GLY A 282 -6.89 -11.08 -25.25
N HIS A 283 -7.61 -10.07 -25.70
CA HIS A 283 -8.69 -10.18 -26.69
C HIS A 283 -8.77 -8.86 -27.49
N ASP A 284 -8.82 -8.98 -28.81
CA ASP A 284 -8.76 -7.86 -29.74
C ASP A 284 -7.54 -6.94 -29.50
N ASP A 285 -7.78 -5.67 -29.19
CA ASP A 285 -6.77 -4.66 -28.90
C ASP A 285 -6.49 -4.51 -27.39
N ARG A 286 -7.12 -5.33 -26.53
CA ARG A 286 -7.06 -5.20 -25.06
C ARG A 286 -6.34 -6.36 -24.41
N PHE A 287 -5.34 -6.03 -23.60
CA PHE A 287 -4.58 -7.00 -22.84
C PHE A 287 -4.65 -6.68 -21.36
N TYR A 288 -5.14 -7.62 -20.56
CA TYR A 288 -5.40 -7.51 -19.14
C TYR A 288 -4.34 -8.27 -18.34
N PRO A 289 -3.20 -7.64 -18.01
CA PRO A 289 -2.24 -8.27 -17.11
C PRO A 289 -2.85 -8.40 -15.72
N ALA A 290 -2.71 -9.56 -15.11
CA ALA A 290 -3.07 -9.76 -13.71
C ALA A 290 -2.22 -8.86 -12.80
N PRO A 291 -2.68 -8.58 -11.58
CA PRO A 291 -1.78 -8.12 -10.52
C PRO A 291 -0.59 -9.07 -10.37
N TYR A 292 0.52 -8.56 -9.88
CA TYR A 292 1.67 -9.38 -9.52
C TYR A 292 1.24 -10.52 -8.58
N VAL A 293 1.49 -11.75 -8.99
CA VAL A 293 1.09 -12.95 -8.25
C VAL A 293 2.14 -13.33 -7.21
N GLY A 294 3.42 -13.35 -7.59
CA GLY A 294 4.53 -13.71 -6.71
C GLY A 294 5.26 -14.97 -7.14
N ASP A 295 5.93 -15.60 -6.20
CA ASP A 295 6.69 -16.82 -6.43
C ASP A 295 5.78 -18.04 -6.21
N LEU A 296 5.67 -18.92 -7.22
CA LEU A 296 4.77 -20.08 -7.20
C LEU A 296 5.31 -21.25 -6.36
N GLU A 297 6.53 -21.15 -5.85
CA GLU A 297 7.10 -22.10 -4.88
C GLU A 297 6.33 -22.11 -3.55
N ASP A 298 5.67 -21.04 -3.20
CA ASP A 298 4.81 -20.98 -2.01
C ASP A 298 3.38 -21.42 -2.37
N LEU A 299 2.93 -22.53 -1.78
CA LEU A 299 1.59 -23.10 -2.02
C LEU A 299 0.42 -22.13 -1.77
N ARG A 300 0.63 -21.07 -0.97
CA ARG A 300 -0.39 -20.03 -0.73
C ARG A 300 -0.50 -19.02 -1.88
N THR A 301 0.48 -19.03 -2.78
CA THR A 301 0.48 -18.19 -3.99
C THR A 301 -0.33 -18.84 -5.11
N VAL A 302 -0.37 -20.18 -5.14
CA VAL A 302 -1.13 -20.98 -6.09
C VAL A 302 -2.56 -21.17 -5.62
#